data_31471fcb03059d1f7e999fe437fb77e7
#
_entry.id   31471fcb03059d1f7e999fe437fb77e7
#
_cell.length_a   1.000
_cell.length_b   1.000
_cell.length_c   1.000
_cell.angle_alpha   90.00
_cell.angle_beta   90.00
_cell.angle_gamma   90.00
#
_symmetry.space_group_name_H-M   'P 1'
#
loop_
_entity.id
_entity.type
_entity.pdbx_description
1 polymer ?
#
loop_
_entity_poly.entity_id
_entity_poly.type
_entity_poly.pdbx_seq_one_letter_code
_entity_poly.pdbx_strand_id
1 'polypeptide(L)'
;THGKSGLIDKVKASTLSEAEVEAQMIAFLEPLVASGKSPMCGNSICQDRRFLARHMPKLEAYFHYRNLDVSTLKELVKRWKPEIASGVVKEGKHTALADIHESIAELKYYREHFIKA
;
A
#
# COMPACT_ATOMS: atom_id res chain seq x y z
N THR A 1 -9.06 -3.02 -14.40
CA THR A 1 -8.18 -4.12 -14.18
C THR A 1 -6.79 -3.86 -14.74
N HIS A 2 -5.79 -4.37 -14.06
CA HIS A 2 -4.39 -4.04 -14.34
C HIS A 2 -3.93 -4.54 -15.71
N GLY A 3 -4.47 -5.64 -16.22
CA GLY A 3 -4.13 -6.15 -17.54
C GLY A 3 -4.44 -5.17 -18.66
N LYS A 4 -5.54 -4.41 -18.53
CA LYS A 4 -5.95 -3.43 -19.53
C LYS A 4 -5.13 -2.15 -19.52
N SER A 5 -4.39 -1.88 -18.46
CA SER A 5 -3.56 -0.68 -18.32
C SER A 5 -2.15 -0.85 -18.87
N GLY A 6 -1.81 -1.99 -19.44
CA GLY A 6 -0.47 -2.29 -19.92
C GLY A 6 0.50 -2.72 -18.83
N LEU A 7 0.03 -2.87 -17.61
CA LEU A 7 0.87 -3.27 -16.48
C LEU A 7 1.49 -4.65 -16.68
N ILE A 8 0.71 -5.58 -17.23
CA ILE A 8 1.19 -6.95 -17.50
C ILE A 8 2.35 -6.91 -18.51
N ASP A 9 2.24 -6.08 -19.55
CA ASP A 9 3.31 -5.95 -20.54
C ASP A 9 4.58 -5.38 -19.92
N LYS A 10 4.46 -4.40 -19.02
CA LYS A 10 5.60 -3.85 -18.28
C LYS A 10 6.26 -4.92 -17.41
N VAL A 11 5.49 -5.75 -16.76
CA VAL A 11 6.01 -6.84 -15.94
C VAL A 11 6.72 -7.87 -16.80
N LYS A 12 6.14 -8.24 -17.94
CA LYS A 12 6.76 -9.19 -18.88
C LYS A 12 8.05 -8.65 -19.50
N ALA A 13 8.14 -7.35 -19.71
CA ALA A 13 9.33 -6.72 -20.26
C ALA A 13 10.47 -6.60 -19.23
N SER A 14 10.16 -6.76 -17.94
CA SER A 14 11.16 -6.70 -16.90
C SER A 14 12.07 -7.94 -16.96
N THR A 15 13.38 -7.71 -16.85
CA THR A 15 14.37 -8.78 -16.78
C THR A 15 14.63 -9.27 -15.36
N LEU A 16 14.01 -8.61 -14.36
CA LEU A 16 14.21 -8.93 -12.95
C LEU A 16 13.29 -10.04 -12.50
N SER A 17 13.83 -11.02 -11.79
CA SER A 17 13.04 -12.05 -11.11
C SER A 17 12.43 -11.47 -9.82
N GLU A 18 11.43 -12.19 -9.28
CA GLU A 18 10.86 -11.82 -7.99
C GLU A 18 11.90 -11.76 -6.88
N ALA A 19 12.85 -12.70 -6.87
CA ALA A 19 13.92 -12.74 -5.88
C ALA A 19 14.85 -11.53 -6.00
N GLU A 20 15.15 -11.09 -7.22
CA GLU A 20 15.99 -9.91 -7.44
C GLU A 20 15.27 -8.63 -7.00
N VAL A 21 13.99 -8.50 -7.29
CA VAL A 21 13.19 -7.36 -6.86
C VAL A 21 13.10 -7.34 -5.33
N GLU A 22 12.86 -8.47 -4.72
CA GLU A 22 12.83 -8.60 -3.26
C GLU A 22 14.14 -8.13 -2.63
N ALA A 23 15.27 -8.60 -3.15
CA ALA A 23 16.58 -8.21 -2.63
C ALA A 23 16.85 -6.72 -2.80
N GLN A 24 16.45 -6.13 -3.93
CA GLN A 24 16.61 -4.70 -4.17
C GLN A 24 15.74 -3.86 -3.23
N MET A 25 14.52 -4.31 -2.98
CA MET A 25 13.61 -3.61 -2.06
C MET A 25 14.15 -3.64 -0.63
N ILE A 26 14.65 -4.78 -0.18
CA ILE A 26 15.23 -4.90 1.16
C ILE A 26 16.47 -4.01 1.27
N ALA A 27 17.34 -4.02 0.26
CA ALA A 27 18.52 -3.16 0.25
C ALA A 27 18.15 -1.67 0.31
N PHE A 28 17.07 -1.28 -0.35
CA PHE A 28 16.56 0.09 -0.30
C PHE A 28 16.07 0.45 1.10
N LEU A 29 15.41 -0.48 1.79
CA LEU A 29 14.79 -0.22 3.09
C LEU A 29 15.81 -0.25 4.25
N GLU A 30 16.87 -1.05 4.15
CA GLU A 30 17.82 -1.21 5.24
C GLU A 30 18.36 0.09 5.83
N PRO A 31 18.78 1.09 5.01
CA PRO A 31 19.27 2.35 5.58
C PRO A 31 18.16 3.24 6.15
N LEU A 32 16.89 2.97 5.81
CA LEU A 32 15.77 3.81 6.21
C LEU A 32 15.07 3.30 7.47
N VAL A 33 14.96 1.99 7.62
CA VAL A 33 14.23 1.38 8.73
C VAL A 33 14.80 -0.01 9.03
N ALA A 34 14.94 -0.31 10.32
CA ALA A 34 15.40 -1.62 10.76
C ALA A 34 14.33 -2.69 10.53
N SER A 35 14.77 -3.94 10.32
CA SER A 35 13.89 -5.08 10.15
C SER A 35 12.94 -5.22 11.34
N GLY A 36 11.67 -5.49 11.04
CA GLY A 36 10.65 -5.74 12.05
C GLY A 36 10.11 -4.53 12.77
N LYS A 37 10.48 -3.31 12.35
CA LYS A 37 10.08 -2.08 13.05
C LYS A 37 8.89 -1.37 12.40
N SER A 38 8.79 -1.39 11.08
CA SER A 38 7.74 -0.66 10.38
C SER A 38 6.56 -1.55 10.03
N PRO A 39 5.32 -1.16 10.37
CA PRO A 39 4.14 -1.83 9.84
C PRO A 39 4.04 -1.60 8.35
N MET A 40 3.30 -2.48 7.67
CA MET A 40 3.00 -2.31 6.26
C MET A 40 1.78 -1.40 6.13
N CYS A 41 1.91 -0.33 5.34
CA CYS A 41 0.89 0.72 5.25
C CYS A 41 0.29 0.77 3.84
N GLY A 42 -1.00 1.03 3.77
CA GLY A 42 -1.68 1.22 2.49
C GLY A 42 -3.17 0.95 2.56
N ASN A 43 -3.82 0.98 1.42
CA ASN A 43 -5.23 0.61 1.29
C ASN A 43 -5.33 -0.88 0.99
N SER A 44 -6.19 -1.59 1.74
CA SER A 44 -6.39 -3.04 1.60
C SER A 44 -5.07 -3.79 1.67
N ILE A 45 -4.21 -3.37 2.57
CA ILE A 45 -2.81 -3.82 2.62
C ILE A 45 -2.68 -5.31 2.94
N CYS A 46 -3.71 -5.92 3.52
CA CYS A 46 -3.69 -7.36 3.79
C CYS A 46 -3.56 -8.19 2.52
N GLN A 47 -4.12 -7.71 1.40
CA GLN A 47 -3.98 -8.38 0.10
C GLN A 47 -2.56 -8.31 -0.41
N ASP A 48 -1.92 -7.13 -0.31
CA ASP A 48 -0.53 -6.94 -0.67
C ASP A 48 0.38 -7.81 0.19
N ARG A 49 0.11 -7.85 1.49
CA ARG A 49 0.89 -8.67 2.41
C ARG A 49 0.77 -10.15 2.11
N ARG A 50 -0.42 -10.60 1.76
CA ARG A 50 -0.65 -12.00 1.36
C ARG A 50 0.15 -12.35 0.12
N PHE A 51 0.17 -11.46 -0.87
CA PHE A 51 0.96 -11.62 -2.07
C PHE A 51 2.45 -11.71 -1.74
N LEU A 52 2.95 -10.79 -0.91
CA LEU A 52 4.36 -10.77 -0.51
C LEU A 52 4.75 -12.03 0.26
N ALA A 53 3.90 -12.49 1.17
CA ALA A 53 4.18 -13.69 1.95
C ALA A 53 4.34 -14.90 1.05
N ARG A 54 3.59 -14.95 -0.05
CA ARG A 54 3.63 -16.06 -1.00
C ARG A 54 4.79 -15.96 -1.99
N HIS A 55 5.09 -14.77 -2.49
CA HIS A 55 6.04 -14.55 -3.57
C HIS A 55 7.36 -13.92 -3.14
N MET A 56 7.34 -13.15 -2.07
CA MET A 56 8.52 -12.43 -1.55
C MET A 56 8.55 -12.53 -0.02
N PRO A 57 8.73 -13.74 0.53
CA PRO A 57 8.60 -13.95 1.98
C PRO A 57 9.64 -13.21 2.81
N LYS A 58 10.85 -12.97 2.27
CA LYS A 58 11.89 -12.22 2.98
C LYS A 58 11.52 -10.74 3.09
N LEU A 59 10.93 -10.18 2.04
CA LEU A 59 10.47 -8.80 2.06
C LEU A 59 9.28 -8.66 3.02
N GLU A 60 8.34 -9.60 2.97
CA GLU A 60 7.19 -9.60 3.88
C GLU A 60 7.65 -9.65 5.35
N ALA A 61 8.61 -10.53 5.67
CA ALA A 61 9.14 -10.66 7.02
C ALA A 61 9.95 -9.44 7.48
N TYR A 62 10.38 -8.60 6.57
CA TYR A 62 11.10 -7.36 6.90
C TYR A 62 10.21 -6.35 7.61
N PHE A 63 8.90 -6.38 7.35
CA PHE A 63 7.92 -5.51 8.00
C PHE A 63 7.55 -6.04 9.38
N HIS A 64 7.08 -5.14 10.24
CA HIS A 64 6.43 -5.54 11.49
C HIS A 64 5.17 -6.34 11.16
N TYR A 65 4.75 -7.25 12.04
CA TYR A 65 3.59 -8.09 11.77
C TYR A 65 2.26 -7.32 11.70
N ARG A 66 2.22 -6.10 12.23
CA ARG A 66 1.02 -5.26 12.18
C ARG A 66 0.93 -4.50 10.86
N ASN A 67 -0.30 -4.23 10.47
CA ASN A 67 -0.61 -3.43 9.28
C ASN A 67 -1.23 -2.11 9.70
N LEU A 68 -0.94 -1.05 8.93
CA LEU A 68 -1.66 0.21 9.03
C LEU A 68 -2.50 0.33 7.76
N ASP A 69 -3.77 -0.06 7.84
CA ASP A 69 -4.64 -0.14 6.68
C ASP A 69 -5.59 1.05 6.63
N VAL A 70 -5.39 1.92 5.63
CA VAL A 70 -6.23 3.10 5.42
C VAL A 70 -7.67 2.69 5.11
N SER A 71 -7.88 1.53 4.49
CA SER A 71 -9.23 1.01 4.23
C SER A 71 -10.01 0.73 5.50
N THR A 72 -9.34 0.43 6.61
CA THR A 72 -10.01 0.29 7.92
C THR A 72 -10.66 1.61 8.33
N LEU A 73 -9.94 2.72 8.18
CA LEU A 73 -10.50 4.04 8.47
C LEU A 73 -11.66 4.37 7.53
N LYS A 74 -11.53 4.03 6.27
CA LYS A 74 -12.60 4.21 5.29
C LYS A 74 -13.88 3.49 5.71
N GLU A 75 -13.77 2.26 6.21
CA GLU A 75 -14.91 1.50 6.70
C GLU A 75 -15.56 2.18 7.91
N LEU A 76 -14.75 2.71 8.83
CA LEU A 76 -15.27 3.43 10.00
C LEU A 76 -15.94 4.73 9.59
N VAL A 77 -15.38 5.46 8.64
CA VAL A 77 -15.95 6.70 8.12
C VAL A 77 -17.34 6.45 7.52
N LYS A 78 -17.47 5.40 6.72
CA LYS A 78 -18.76 5.04 6.12
C LYS A 78 -19.83 4.75 7.17
N ARG A 79 -19.45 4.20 8.31
CA ARG A 79 -20.37 3.81 9.37
C ARG A 79 -20.66 4.93 10.35
N TRP A 80 -19.65 5.72 10.70
CA TRP A 80 -19.74 6.68 11.80
C TRP A 80 -19.86 8.12 11.32
N LYS A 81 -19.36 8.43 10.13
CA LYS A 81 -19.37 9.81 9.63
C LYS A 81 -19.47 9.84 8.10
N PRO A 82 -20.53 9.25 7.53
CA PRO A 82 -20.63 9.09 6.07
C PRO A 82 -20.64 10.43 5.31
N GLU A 83 -21.00 11.52 5.97
CA GLU A 83 -21.05 12.83 5.35
C GLU A 83 -19.67 13.32 4.85
N ILE A 84 -18.59 12.82 5.41
CA ILE A 84 -17.25 13.21 4.95
C ILE A 84 -16.66 12.25 3.90
N ALA A 85 -17.28 11.09 3.68
CA ALA A 85 -16.76 10.08 2.76
C ALA A 85 -16.64 10.61 1.32
N SER A 86 -17.56 11.47 0.89
CA SER A 86 -17.56 12.03 -0.46
C SER A 86 -16.45 13.06 -0.71
N GLY A 87 -15.79 13.52 0.35
CA GLY A 87 -14.67 14.46 0.22
C GLY A 87 -13.36 13.82 -0.24
N VAL A 88 -13.30 12.49 -0.26
CA VAL A 88 -12.11 11.78 -0.73
C VAL A 88 -12.19 11.66 -2.26
N VAL A 89 -11.25 12.29 -2.95
CA VAL A 89 -11.18 12.27 -4.41
C VAL A 89 -10.03 11.37 -4.85
N LYS A 90 -10.32 10.44 -5.75
CA LYS A 90 -9.31 9.55 -6.34
C LYS A 90 -9.32 9.69 -7.85
N GLU A 91 -8.13 9.83 -8.42
CA GLU A 91 -7.98 10.02 -9.86
C GLU A 91 -8.09 8.71 -10.65
N GLY A 92 -7.85 7.58 -9.99
CA GLY A 92 -8.02 6.27 -10.62
C GLY A 92 -6.99 5.96 -11.69
N LYS A 93 -5.80 6.49 -11.59
CA LYS A 93 -4.75 6.29 -12.59
C LYS A 93 -4.19 4.88 -12.64
N HIS A 94 -4.41 4.08 -11.61
CA HIS A 94 -4.00 2.67 -11.51
C HIS A 94 -2.50 2.43 -11.71
N THR A 95 -1.65 3.43 -11.44
CA THR A 95 -0.21 3.23 -11.35
C THR A 95 0.18 3.06 -9.89
N ALA A 96 1.23 2.29 -9.63
CA ALA A 96 1.66 2.03 -8.26
C ALA A 96 1.97 3.33 -7.50
N LEU A 97 2.67 4.26 -8.15
CA LEU A 97 3.03 5.53 -7.51
C LEU A 97 1.80 6.40 -7.23
N ALA A 98 0.88 6.51 -8.19
CA ALA A 98 -0.35 7.28 -8.01
C ALA A 98 -1.21 6.68 -6.89
N ASP A 99 -1.31 5.36 -6.81
CA ASP A 99 -2.07 4.68 -5.77
C ASP A 99 -1.48 4.93 -4.39
N ILE A 100 -0.16 4.95 -4.26
CA ILE A 100 0.51 5.29 -3.00
C ILE A 100 0.20 6.72 -2.59
N HIS A 101 0.30 7.67 -3.50
CA HIS A 101 0.00 9.08 -3.22
C HIS A 101 -1.47 9.27 -2.84
N GLU A 102 -2.39 8.59 -3.51
CA GLU A 102 -3.81 8.63 -3.17
C GLU A 102 -4.07 8.07 -1.78
N SER A 103 -3.41 6.97 -1.41
CA SER A 103 -3.54 6.38 -0.08
C SER A 103 -3.03 7.32 1.01
N ILE A 104 -1.92 7.99 0.78
CA ILE A 104 -1.38 8.98 1.71
C ILE A 104 -2.33 10.16 1.85
N ALA A 105 -2.84 10.67 0.74
CA ALA A 105 -3.78 11.80 0.73
C ALA A 105 -5.08 11.42 1.45
N GLU A 106 -5.57 10.21 1.24
CA GLU A 106 -6.76 9.70 1.92
C GLU A 106 -6.56 9.63 3.43
N LEU A 107 -5.41 9.12 3.88
CA LEU A 107 -5.08 9.07 5.30
C LEU A 107 -5.00 10.48 5.92
N LYS A 108 -4.38 11.42 5.22
CA LYS A 108 -4.32 12.82 5.67
C LYS A 108 -5.71 13.43 5.80
N TYR A 109 -6.59 13.15 4.84
CA TYR A 109 -7.97 13.63 4.87
C TYR A 109 -8.71 13.09 6.09
N TYR A 110 -8.59 11.80 6.38
CA TYR A 110 -9.24 11.21 7.55
C TYR A 110 -8.66 11.74 8.85
N ARG A 111 -7.36 11.97 8.89
CA ARG A 111 -6.73 12.56 10.07
C ARG A 111 -7.28 13.96 10.35
N GLU A 112 -7.50 14.75 9.32
CA GLU A 112 -7.98 16.12 9.44
C GLU A 112 -9.46 16.19 9.78
N HIS A 113 -10.28 15.35 9.16
CA HIS A 113 -11.74 15.47 9.22
C HIS A 113 -12.43 14.42 10.09
N PHE A 114 -11.78 13.33 10.41
CA PHE A 114 -12.38 12.22 11.12
C PHE A 114 -11.75 11.96 12.48
N ILE A 115 -10.44 11.94 12.56
CA ILE A 115 -9.69 11.60 13.78
C ILE A 115 -9.39 12.87 14.57
N LYS A 116 -9.69 12.86 15.87
CA LYS A 116 -9.29 13.93 16.78
C LYS A 116 -7.87 13.66 17.27
N ALA A 117 -6.88 14.07 16.51
CA ALA A 117 -5.50 13.82 16.88
C ALA A 117 -4.70 15.13 16.99
#